data_6638ebc9701eabc18a5bea8f32981225
#
_entry.id   6638ebc9701eabc18a5bea8f32981225
#
_cell.length_a   1.000
_cell.length_b   1.000
_cell.length_c   1.000
_cell.angle_alpha   90.00
_cell.angle_beta   90.00
_cell.angle_gamma   90.00
#
_symmetry.space_group_name_H-M   'P 1'
#
loop_
_entity.id
_entity.type
_entity.pdbx_description
1 polymer ?
#
loop_
_entity_poly.entity_id
_entity_poly.type
_entity_poly.pdbx_seq_one_letter_code
_entity_poly.pdbx_strand_id
1 'polypeptide(L)'
;KKVYGDNTDYIGFAKTYQKLVKRRIDKILLIGAGGAARSILQFLNDEEINQIDIFTRSLNKKKTLSKSMRFDNFIIDSKELRNKRYDLIINASDAGMLGRKNLANNVYKLVSNTAYIIDIVYNPMRTKLIDIAKASNVPNDGGLGMLLEQAKPSFEAWFNTKISISQYLRSKLTSQLRYE
;
A
#
# COMPACT_ATOMS: atom_id res chain seq x y z
N LYS A 1 -29.66 -3.36 -20.10
CA LYS A 1 -28.24 -3.00 -20.24
C LYS A 1 -27.51 -3.63 -19.05
N LYS A 2 -26.41 -4.37 -19.30
CA LYS A 2 -25.52 -4.88 -18.22
C LYS A 2 -24.56 -3.76 -17.84
N VAL A 3 -24.37 -3.55 -16.54
CA VAL A 3 -23.37 -2.64 -15.98
C VAL A 3 -22.21 -3.50 -15.50
N TYR A 4 -20.99 -3.12 -15.89
CA TYR A 4 -19.74 -3.77 -15.48
C TYR A 4 -18.98 -2.79 -14.59
N GLY A 5 -18.38 -3.31 -13.51
CA GLY A 5 -17.47 -2.57 -12.62
C GLY A 5 -16.14 -3.30 -12.55
N ASP A 6 -15.06 -2.53 -12.42
CA ASP A 6 -13.71 -3.05 -12.22
C ASP A 6 -12.99 -2.22 -11.14
N ASN A 7 -11.92 -2.78 -10.58
CA ASN A 7 -11.12 -2.13 -9.54
C ASN A 7 -9.66 -2.00 -9.97
N THR A 8 -9.30 -0.79 -10.37
CA THR A 8 -7.96 -0.48 -10.86
C THR A 8 -6.89 -0.35 -9.77
N ASP A 9 -7.27 -0.24 -8.48
CA ASP A 9 -6.32 -0.24 -7.35
C ASP A 9 -5.52 -1.54 -7.30
N TYR A 10 -6.16 -2.68 -7.61
CA TYR A 10 -5.49 -3.98 -7.72
C TYR A 10 -4.35 -3.93 -8.74
N ILE A 11 -4.63 -3.42 -9.94
CA ILE A 11 -3.65 -3.32 -11.03
C ILE A 11 -2.51 -2.37 -10.64
N GLY A 12 -2.85 -1.20 -10.07
CA GLY A 12 -1.88 -0.22 -9.62
C GLY A 12 -0.93 -0.76 -8.56
N PHE A 13 -1.48 -1.48 -7.59
CA PHE A 13 -0.67 -2.11 -6.54
C PHE A 13 0.19 -3.25 -7.09
N ALA A 14 -0.36 -4.13 -7.92
CA ALA A 14 0.39 -5.23 -8.55
C ALA A 14 1.64 -4.72 -9.28
N LYS A 15 1.52 -3.63 -10.05
CA LYS A 15 2.66 -3.00 -10.74
C LYS A 15 3.70 -2.44 -9.78
N THR A 16 3.25 -1.79 -8.69
CA THR A 16 4.14 -1.27 -7.64
C THR A 16 4.91 -2.41 -6.95
N TYR A 17 4.20 -3.45 -6.56
CA TYR A 17 4.77 -4.64 -5.93
C TYR A 17 5.81 -5.31 -6.83
N GLN A 18 5.47 -5.65 -8.07
CA GLN A 18 6.36 -6.30 -9.04
C GLN A 18 7.61 -5.48 -9.34
N LYS A 19 7.51 -4.15 -9.34
CA LYS A 19 8.63 -3.25 -9.53
C LYS A 19 9.59 -3.27 -8.34
N LEU A 20 9.08 -3.27 -7.11
CA LEU A 20 9.88 -3.14 -5.89
C LEU A 20 10.39 -4.48 -5.38
N VAL A 21 9.51 -5.47 -5.28
CA VAL A 21 9.78 -6.76 -4.63
C VAL A 21 10.51 -7.67 -5.61
N LYS A 22 11.75 -8.11 -5.26
CA LYS A 22 12.63 -8.90 -6.13
C LYS A 22 12.94 -10.28 -5.56
N ARG A 23 12.36 -10.65 -4.44
CA ARG A 23 12.48 -11.97 -3.84
C ARG A 23 11.13 -12.45 -3.31
N ARG A 24 11.03 -13.73 -3.01
CA ARG A 24 9.85 -14.27 -2.35
C ARG A 24 9.59 -13.56 -1.01
N ILE A 25 8.33 -13.28 -0.75
CA ILE A 25 7.80 -12.67 0.47
C ILE A 25 6.93 -13.71 1.16
N ASP A 26 7.20 -13.99 2.42
CA ASP A 26 6.44 -14.95 3.20
C ASP A 26 5.51 -14.30 4.22
N LYS A 27 5.92 -13.14 4.76
CA LYS A 27 5.17 -12.49 5.86
C LYS A 27 4.97 -11.00 5.64
N ILE A 28 3.72 -10.56 5.64
CA ILE A 28 3.32 -9.18 5.35
C ILE A 28 2.55 -8.55 6.52
N LEU A 29 2.85 -7.28 6.81
CA LEU A 29 2.00 -6.40 7.60
C LEU A 29 1.26 -5.44 6.67
N LEU A 30 -0.05 -5.61 6.57
CA LEU A 30 -0.94 -4.66 5.88
C LEU A 30 -1.58 -3.71 6.90
N ILE A 31 -1.32 -2.42 6.76
CA ILE A 31 -1.85 -1.38 7.65
C ILE A 31 -3.05 -0.72 6.98
N GLY A 32 -4.20 -0.78 7.65
CA GLY A 32 -5.46 -0.27 7.12
C GLY A 32 -6.44 -1.39 6.77
N ALA A 33 -7.73 -1.02 6.63
CA ALA A 33 -8.81 -1.94 6.29
C ALA A 33 -9.89 -1.22 5.44
N GLY A 34 -9.46 -0.20 4.67
CA GLY A 34 -10.29 0.57 3.74
C GLY A 34 -10.42 -0.09 2.37
N GLY A 35 -10.89 0.69 1.37
CA GLY A 35 -11.06 0.22 -0.01
C GLY A 35 -9.73 -0.25 -0.62
N ALA A 36 -8.71 0.60 -0.62
CA ALA A 36 -7.39 0.26 -1.14
C ALA A 36 -6.76 -0.96 -0.42
N ALA A 37 -6.89 -1.04 0.93
CA ALA A 37 -6.41 -2.21 1.67
C ALA A 37 -7.10 -3.51 1.24
N ARG A 38 -8.38 -3.46 0.86
CA ARG A 38 -9.11 -4.63 0.35
C ARG A 38 -8.59 -5.09 -1.01
N SER A 39 -8.35 -4.16 -1.93
CA SER A 39 -7.78 -4.46 -3.25
C SER A 39 -6.37 -5.03 -3.13
N ILE A 40 -5.56 -4.48 -2.22
CA ILE A 40 -4.22 -4.98 -1.90
C ILE A 40 -4.31 -6.39 -1.28
N LEU A 41 -5.20 -6.61 -0.32
CA LEU A 41 -5.36 -7.92 0.32
C LEU A 41 -5.81 -8.98 -0.69
N GLN A 42 -6.68 -8.62 -1.66
CA GLN A 42 -7.05 -9.51 -2.75
C GLN A 42 -5.82 -9.92 -3.57
N PHE A 43 -5.00 -8.94 -3.99
CA PHE A 43 -3.75 -9.21 -4.70
C PHE A 43 -2.82 -10.14 -3.90
N LEU A 44 -2.64 -9.89 -2.60
CA LEU A 44 -1.80 -10.73 -1.74
C LEU A 44 -2.33 -12.15 -1.58
N ASN A 45 -3.65 -12.33 -1.61
CA ASN A 45 -4.28 -13.65 -1.59
C ASN A 45 -4.05 -14.38 -2.92
N ASP A 46 -4.12 -13.69 -4.04
CA ASP A 46 -3.86 -14.26 -5.38
C ASP A 46 -2.38 -14.63 -5.57
N GLU A 47 -1.46 -13.91 -4.94
CA GLU A 47 -0.02 -14.23 -4.87
C GLU A 47 0.32 -15.33 -3.85
N GLU A 48 -0.68 -15.92 -3.19
CA GLU A 48 -0.55 -17.02 -2.23
C GLU A 48 0.46 -16.73 -1.10
N ILE A 49 0.49 -15.48 -0.60
CA ILE A 49 1.37 -15.11 0.53
C ILE A 49 1.04 -15.96 1.77
N ASN A 50 2.08 -16.53 2.40
CA ASN A 50 1.93 -17.48 3.49
C ASN A 50 1.29 -16.86 4.74
N GLN A 51 1.70 -15.65 5.13
CA GLN A 51 1.19 -14.98 6.33
C GLN A 51 0.90 -13.50 6.07
N ILE A 52 -0.34 -13.08 6.37
CA ILE A 52 -0.80 -11.70 6.27
C ILE A 52 -1.39 -11.27 7.61
N ASP A 53 -0.73 -10.32 8.28
CA ASP A 53 -1.26 -9.65 9.46
C ASP A 53 -1.86 -8.30 9.05
N ILE A 54 -3.08 -8.00 9.50
CA ILE A 54 -3.74 -6.71 9.28
C ILE A 54 -3.68 -5.88 10.56
N PHE A 55 -3.10 -4.68 10.48
CA PHE A 55 -3.14 -3.71 11.57
C PHE A 55 -4.07 -2.56 11.26
N THR A 56 -5.08 -2.34 12.10
CA THR A 56 -6.06 -1.25 11.91
C THR A 56 -6.68 -0.83 13.23
N ARG A 57 -7.13 0.42 13.31
CA ARG A 57 -7.89 0.94 14.45
C ARG A 57 -9.38 0.59 14.42
N SER A 58 -9.87 0.01 13.33
CA SER A 58 -11.31 -0.24 13.09
C SER A 58 -11.66 -1.70 13.25
N LEU A 59 -12.07 -2.11 14.45
CA LEU A 59 -12.47 -3.49 14.76
C LEU A 59 -13.66 -3.98 13.90
N ASN A 60 -14.62 -3.10 13.62
CA ASN A 60 -15.82 -3.43 12.84
C ASN A 60 -15.51 -3.89 11.40
N LYS A 61 -14.34 -3.59 10.87
CA LYS A 61 -13.90 -4.02 9.53
C LYS A 61 -13.53 -5.51 9.46
N LYS A 62 -13.23 -6.16 10.60
CA LYS A 62 -12.82 -7.57 10.65
C LYS A 62 -13.85 -8.49 9.99
N LYS A 63 -15.11 -8.39 10.39
CA LYS A 63 -16.20 -9.24 9.86
C LYS A 63 -16.37 -9.10 8.33
N THR A 64 -16.19 -7.90 7.80
CA THR A 64 -16.35 -7.63 6.36
C THR A 64 -15.19 -8.25 5.57
N LEU A 65 -13.96 -8.14 6.06
CA LEU A 65 -12.78 -8.70 5.40
C LEU A 65 -12.77 -10.24 5.46
N SER A 66 -13.04 -10.82 6.63
CA SER A 66 -12.99 -12.28 6.84
C SER A 66 -14.03 -13.08 6.06
N LYS A 67 -15.06 -12.43 5.50
CA LYS A 67 -16.07 -13.10 4.66
C LYS A 67 -15.57 -13.49 3.27
N SER A 68 -14.57 -12.78 2.74
CA SER A 68 -14.16 -12.87 1.35
C SER A 68 -12.65 -12.94 1.13
N MET A 69 -11.85 -12.79 2.18
CA MET A 69 -10.40 -12.67 2.05
C MET A 69 -9.68 -13.38 3.20
N ARG A 70 -8.53 -13.98 2.89
CA ARG A 70 -7.68 -14.66 3.87
C ARG A 70 -6.71 -13.68 4.51
N PHE A 71 -6.57 -13.76 5.82
CA PHE A 71 -5.50 -13.14 6.62
C PHE A 71 -5.36 -13.91 7.93
N ASP A 72 -4.20 -13.81 8.57
CA ASP A 72 -3.87 -14.61 9.76
C ASP A 72 -4.26 -13.90 11.05
N ASN A 73 -3.80 -12.66 11.23
CA ASN A 73 -4.09 -11.90 12.43
C ASN A 73 -4.73 -10.55 12.11
N PHE A 74 -5.65 -10.15 12.99
CA PHE A 74 -6.27 -8.83 12.94
C PHE A 74 -5.91 -8.06 14.20
N ILE A 75 -4.93 -7.18 14.08
CA ILE A 75 -4.27 -6.48 15.17
C ILE A 75 -4.90 -5.10 15.34
N ILE A 76 -5.24 -4.73 16.57
CA ILE A 76 -5.83 -3.43 16.91
C ILE A 76 -4.88 -2.64 17.81
N ASP A 77 -4.26 -3.29 18.77
CA ASP A 77 -3.26 -2.64 19.62
C ASP A 77 -1.87 -2.78 18.99
N SER A 78 -1.24 -1.64 18.73
CA SER A 78 0.12 -1.61 18.19
C SER A 78 1.17 -2.26 19.11
N LYS A 79 0.86 -2.51 20.38
CA LYS A 79 1.74 -3.25 21.28
C LYS A 79 1.93 -4.70 20.84
N GLU A 80 0.94 -5.28 20.17
CA GLU A 80 1.00 -6.64 19.60
C GLU A 80 2.01 -6.75 18.44
N LEU A 81 2.44 -5.63 17.86
CA LEU A 81 3.48 -5.58 16.84
C LEU A 81 4.90 -5.69 17.40
N ARG A 82 5.08 -5.55 18.73
CA ARG A 82 6.39 -5.63 19.34
C ARG A 82 7.03 -6.99 19.08
N ASN A 83 8.31 -6.98 18.71
CA ASN A 83 9.12 -8.18 18.43
C ASN A 83 8.63 -9.01 17.21
N LYS A 84 7.61 -8.56 16.47
CA LYS A 84 7.26 -9.18 15.19
C LYS A 84 8.27 -8.79 14.11
N ARG A 85 8.38 -9.63 13.07
CA ARG A 85 9.17 -9.37 11.88
C ARG A 85 8.31 -9.59 10.65
N TYR A 86 8.51 -8.78 9.63
CA TYR A 86 7.80 -8.85 8.38
C TYR A 86 8.78 -8.67 7.22
N ASP A 87 8.56 -9.35 6.12
CA ASP A 87 9.34 -9.15 4.89
C ASP A 87 8.89 -7.88 4.17
N LEU A 88 7.60 -7.55 4.24
CA LEU A 88 7.02 -6.37 3.63
C LEU A 88 6.05 -5.70 4.58
N ILE A 89 6.14 -4.39 4.71
CA ILE A 89 5.14 -3.56 5.39
C ILE A 89 4.46 -2.68 4.33
N ILE A 90 3.13 -2.70 4.32
CA ILE A 90 2.30 -1.93 3.40
C ILE A 90 1.42 -0.98 4.21
N ASN A 91 1.59 0.32 4.03
CA ASN A 91 0.64 1.30 4.56
C ASN A 91 -0.46 1.58 3.51
N ALA A 92 -1.64 1.05 3.76
CA ALA A 92 -2.86 1.28 2.98
C ALA A 92 -3.93 2.01 3.81
N SER A 93 -3.48 2.87 4.73
CA SER A 93 -4.32 3.74 5.54
C SER A 93 -4.12 5.22 5.17
N ASP A 94 -4.89 6.10 5.79
CA ASP A 94 -4.73 7.56 5.70
C ASP A 94 -3.62 8.11 6.64
N ALA A 95 -2.97 7.25 7.41
CA ALA A 95 -1.91 7.68 8.33
C ALA A 95 -0.67 8.15 7.56
N GLY A 96 -0.22 9.35 7.89
CA GLY A 96 0.89 10.02 7.19
C GLY A 96 0.45 10.93 6.04
N MET A 97 -0.83 10.95 5.65
CA MET A 97 -1.36 11.96 4.73
C MET A 97 -1.33 13.35 5.37
N LEU A 98 -1.30 14.38 4.53
CA LEU A 98 -1.40 15.77 4.96
C LEU A 98 -2.64 15.98 5.83
N GLY A 99 -2.47 16.59 7.01
CA GLY A 99 -3.56 16.79 7.98
C GLY A 99 -4.03 15.52 8.72
N ARG A 100 -3.40 14.37 8.51
CA ARG A 100 -3.72 13.12 9.20
C ARG A 100 -2.67 12.74 10.24
N LYS A 101 -3.05 11.86 11.19
CA LYS A 101 -2.10 11.34 12.19
C LYS A 101 -1.07 10.42 11.55
N ASN A 102 0.10 10.37 12.14
CA ASN A 102 1.13 9.40 11.78
C ASN A 102 0.76 7.97 12.23
N LEU A 103 1.48 6.99 11.70
CA LEU A 103 1.42 5.61 12.17
C LEU A 103 1.89 5.50 13.63
N ALA A 104 1.49 4.44 14.29
CA ALA A 104 1.96 4.13 15.64
C ALA A 104 3.48 3.90 15.68
N ASN A 105 4.15 4.36 16.74
CA ASN A 105 5.62 4.24 16.88
C ASN A 105 6.11 2.77 16.78
N ASN A 106 5.30 1.81 17.22
CA ASN A 106 5.65 0.40 17.10
C ASN A 106 5.75 -0.09 15.65
N VAL A 107 5.05 0.54 14.70
CA VAL A 107 5.22 0.27 13.26
C VAL A 107 6.59 0.75 12.79
N TYR A 108 6.98 1.97 13.15
CA TYR A 108 8.28 2.51 12.75
C TYR A 108 9.48 1.69 13.25
N LYS A 109 9.35 1.07 14.42
CA LYS A 109 10.40 0.20 14.99
C LYS A 109 10.60 -1.09 14.19
N LEU A 110 9.64 -1.49 13.36
CA LEU A 110 9.77 -2.69 12.53
C LEU A 110 10.60 -2.44 11.26
N VAL A 111 10.69 -1.19 10.81
CA VAL A 111 11.25 -0.83 9.50
C VAL A 111 12.67 -1.34 9.29
N SER A 112 13.57 -1.18 10.27
CA SER A 112 14.96 -1.61 10.15
C SER A 112 15.16 -3.13 9.99
N ASN A 113 14.14 -3.92 10.34
CA ASN A 113 14.14 -5.38 10.25
C ASN A 113 13.22 -5.91 9.13
N THR A 114 12.83 -5.04 8.21
CA THR A 114 11.92 -5.33 7.10
C THR A 114 12.68 -5.27 5.78
N ALA A 115 12.35 -6.12 4.81
CA ALA A 115 13.02 -6.13 3.53
C ALA A 115 12.50 -5.06 2.55
N TYR A 116 11.21 -4.75 2.61
CA TYR A 116 10.54 -3.80 1.70
C TYR A 116 9.47 -2.99 2.42
N ILE A 117 9.28 -1.75 1.97
CA ILE A 117 8.21 -0.86 2.43
C ILE A 117 7.42 -0.34 1.22
N ILE A 118 6.10 -0.42 1.27
CA ILE A 118 5.21 0.26 0.34
C ILE A 118 4.28 1.18 1.15
N ASP A 119 4.25 2.46 0.81
CA ASP A 119 3.31 3.41 1.38
C ASP A 119 2.44 3.97 0.26
N ILE A 120 1.13 3.67 0.24
CA ILE A 120 0.25 4.16 -0.82
C ILE A 120 -0.12 5.64 -0.68
N VAL A 121 0.30 6.30 0.40
CA VAL A 121 0.15 7.76 0.54
C VAL A 121 1.03 8.45 -0.49
N TYR A 122 0.43 9.33 -1.29
CA TYR A 122 1.11 10.10 -2.33
C TYR A 122 1.20 11.60 -2.01
N ASN A 123 0.44 12.08 -1.05
CA ASN A 123 0.51 13.45 -0.53
C ASN A 123 0.52 13.45 1.01
N PRO A 124 1.65 13.86 1.64
CA PRO A 124 2.91 14.26 1.01
C PRO A 124 3.63 13.07 0.34
N MET A 125 4.48 13.34 -0.65
CA MET A 125 5.29 12.30 -1.31
C MET A 125 6.29 11.62 -0.37
N ARG A 126 6.66 12.29 0.72
CA ARG A 126 7.59 11.81 1.73
C ARG A 126 6.87 11.73 3.06
N THR A 127 6.28 10.59 3.33
CA THR A 127 5.72 10.28 4.65
C THR A 127 6.84 9.93 5.63
N LYS A 128 6.56 10.03 6.92
CA LYS A 128 7.50 9.58 7.97
C LYS A 128 7.93 8.12 7.79
N LEU A 129 7.04 7.25 7.29
CA LEU A 129 7.37 5.84 6.99
C LEU A 129 8.44 5.73 5.91
N ILE A 130 8.27 6.46 4.81
CA ILE A 130 9.24 6.49 3.69
C ILE A 130 10.58 7.12 4.14
N ASP A 131 10.56 8.16 4.97
CA ASP A 131 11.79 8.78 5.47
C ASP A 131 12.59 7.82 6.37
N ILE A 132 11.92 7.09 7.26
CA ILE A 132 12.57 6.08 8.11
C ILE A 132 13.10 4.92 7.26
N ALA A 133 12.35 4.45 6.25
CA ALA A 133 12.79 3.40 5.34
C ALA A 133 14.09 3.81 4.60
N LYS A 134 14.13 5.04 4.08
CA LYS A 134 15.35 5.60 3.42
C LYS A 134 16.53 5.71 4.38
N ALA A 135 16.31 6.23 5.60
CA ALA A 135 17.35 6.34 6.61
C ALA A 135 17.90 4.97 7.05
N SER A 136 17.08 3.92 6.96
CA SER A 136 17.46 2.53 7.28
C SER A 136 17.96 1.74 6.06
N ASN A 137 18.12 2.37 4.89
CA ASN A 137 18.49 1.72 3.63
C ASN A 137 17.54 0.58 3.22
N VAL A 138 16.26 0.66 3.60
CA VAL A 138 15.24 -0.32 3.22
C VAL A 138 14.63 0.07 1.89
N PRO A 139 14.63 -0.81 0.87
CA PRO A 139 13.93 -0.60 -0.40
C PRO A 139 12.48 -0.21 -0.19
N ASN A 140 12.05 0.88 -0.81
CA ASN A 140 10.73 1.44 -0.58
C ASN A 140 10.12 2.08 -1.83
N ASP A 141 8.79 2.12 -1.91
CA ASP A 141 8.03 2.89 -2.91
C ASP A 141 6.91 3.66 -2.21
N GLY A 142 6.69 4.91 -2.67
CA GLY A 142 5.60 5.77 -2.23
C GLY A 142 4.40 5.70 -3.18
N GLY A 143 3.27 6.29 -2.76
CA GLY A 143 1.97 6.12 -3.42
C GLY A 143 1.82 6.68 -4.84
N LEU A 144 2.71 7.56 -5.29
CA LEU A 144 2.59 8.17 -6.63
C LEU A 144 2.69 7.13 -7.75
N GLY A 145 3.51 6.09 -7.58
CA GLY A 145 3.61 4.99 -8.54
C GLY A 145 2.27 4.29 -8.71
N MET A 146 1.69 3.83 -7.61
CA MET A 146 0.39 3.16 -7.59
C MET A 146 -0.73 4.05 -8.15
N LEU A 147 -0.76 5.34 -7.78
CA LEU A 147 -1.74 6.31 -8.28
C LEU A 147 -1.73 6.38 -9.81
N LEU A 148 -0.57 6.45 -10.42
CA LEU A 148 -0.43 6.52 -11.87
C LEU A 148 -0.81 5.20 -12.55
N GLU A 149 -0.34 4.09 -12.03
CA GLU A 149 -0.59 2.77 -12.62
C GLU A 149 -2.06 2.34 -12.49
N GLN A 150 -2.81 2.80 -11.48
CA GLN A 150 -4.24 2.56 -11.37
C GLN A 150 -5.07 3.53 -12.22
N ALA A 151 -4.59 4.77 -12.44
CA ALA A 151 -5.30 5.73 -13.29
C ALA A 151 -5.23 5.36 -14.77
N LYS A 152 -4.13 4.74 -15.21
CA LYS A 152 -3.92 4.33 -16.60
C LYS A 152 -5.06 3.45 -17.16
N PRO A 153 -5.41 2.27 -16.57
CA PRO A 153 -6.46 1.42 -17.10
C PRO A 153 -7.84 2.10 -17.09
N SER A 154 -8.12 2.95 -16.10
CA SER A 154 -9.37 3.73 -16.07
C SER A 154 -9.45 4.70 -17.25
N PHE A 155 -8.36 5.44 -17.51
CA PHE A 155 -8.27 6.35 -18.64
C PHE A 155 -8.43 5.61 -19.99
N GLU A 156 -7.72 4.50 -20.14
CA GLU A 156 -7.77 3.67 -21.35
C GLU A 156 -9.20 3.14 -21.63
N ALA A 157 -9.91 2.74 -20.56
CA ALA A 157 -11.29 2.27 -20.67
C ALA A 157 -12.27 3.40 -21.05
N TRP A 158 -12.11 4.60 -20.49
CA TRP A 158 -13.00 5.72 -20.75
C TRP A 158 -12.81 6.33 -22.14
N PHE A 159 -11.58 6.39 -22.62
CA PHE A 159 -11.23 7.06 -23.88
C PHE A 159 -10.93 6.09 -25.02
N ASN A 160 -11.06 4.78 -24.79
CA ASN A 160 -10.75 3.71 -25.76
C ASN A 160 -9.41 3.92 -26.46
N THR A 161 -8.37 4.28 -25.69
CA THR A 161 -7.03 4.57 -26.19
C THR A 161 -5.97 4.02 -25.28
N LYS A 162 -4.83 3.60 -25.84
CA LYS A 162 -3.67 3.15 -25.06
C LYS A 162 -2.75 4.31 -24.74
N ILE A 163 -2.31 4.41 -23.50
CA ILE A 163 -1.39 5.45 -23.05
C ILE A 163 -0.16 4.87 -22.35
N SER A 164 0.92 5.65 -22.36
CA SER A 164 2.11 5.42 -21.55
C SER A 164 2.28 6.51 -20.49
N ILE A 165 2.72 6.13 -19.30
CA ILE A 165 3.02 7.09 -18.25
C ILE A 165 4.41 7.66 -18.52
N SER A 166 4.47 8.89 -19.08
CA SER A 166 5.72 9.54 -19.43
C SER A 166 6.50 10.02 -18.19
N GLN A 167 7.82 10.15 -18.33
CA GLN A 167 8.65 10.76 -17.29
C GLN A 167 8.29 12.23 -17.05
N TYR A 168 7.85 12.94 -18.09
CA TYR A 168 7.35 14.32 -17.98
C TYR A 168 6.13 14.40 -17.04
N LEU A 169 5.14 13.52 -17.21
CA LEU A 169 3.97 13.48 -16.33
C LEU A 169 4.38 13.19 -14.88
N ARG A 170 5.28 12.22 -14.67
CA ARG A 170 5.80 11.90 -13.34
C ARG A 170 6.51 13.11 -12.69
N SER A 171 7.40 13.79 -13.42
CA SER A 171 8.14 14.94 -12.90
C SER A 171 7.23 16.12 -12.59
N LYS A 172 6.24 16.39 -13.46
CA LYS A 172 5.25 17.44 -13.25
C LYS A 172 4.41 17.21 -11.99
N LEU A 173 3.88 16.01 -11.79
CA LEU A 173 3.15 15.66 -10.58
C LEU A 173 4.05 15.71 -9.34
N THR A 174 5.28 15.23 -9.44
CA THR A 174 6.25 15.29 -8.35
C THR A 174 6.53 16.74 -7.93
N SER A 175 6.64 17.67 -8.88
CA SER A 175 6.87 19.08 -8.55
C SER A 175 5.66 19.72 -7.86
N GLN A 176 4.45 19.40 -8.28
CA GLN A 176 3.22 19.91 -7.66
C GLN A 176 3.00 19.39 -6.23
N LEU A 177 3.32 18.12 -5.98
CA LEU A 177 3.18 17.48 -4.66
C LEU A 177 4.31 17.84 -3.66
N ARG A 178 5.36 18.54 -4.08
CA ARG A 178 6.48 18.96 -3.21
C ARG A 178 6.24 20.29 -2.49
N TYR A 179 5.25 21.06 -2.89
CA TYR A 179 5.01 22.42 -2.40
C TYR A 179 3.93 22.52 -1.31
N GLU A 180 3.45 21.38 -0.81
CA GLU A 180 2.58 21.27 0.36
C GLU A 180 3.27 20.46 1.47
#